data_14b9ca9024b7df31c115f3b8813316f2
#
_entry.id   14b9ca9024b7df31c115f3b8813316f2
#
_cell.length_a   1.000
_cell.length_b   1.000
_cell.length_c   1.000
_cell.angle_alpha   90.00
_cell.angle_beta   90.00
_cell.angle_gamma   90.00
#
_symmetry.space_group_name_H-M   'P 1'
#
loop_
_entity.id
_entity.type
_entity.pdbx_description
1 polymer ?
#
loop_
_entity_poly.entity_id
_entity_poly.type
_entity_poly.pdbx_seq_one_letter_code
_entity_poly.pdbx_strand_id
1 'polypeptide(L)'
;MVVILLVSCVSPQSRRPDISANESAEEAKKQKEFVIEKYIQDSAKITNIAAKIRLAGTNICESQTSLMLGLKYWNIHDFLPEDENIARNKYQLGAGLKVLNVATESPAEKAGFKIGDELLAINDLIIAGGKNAKKDFAKQLDDFKKTLKPLTIKVWREGEEKLLSVLPVKACKSDIELIFDNSVNAYADGTNIYIAKGMMNFVQNEEEIALVISHELAHNVMNHIDAKKTNAGVGMAIGLLLDLGAAVAGVNTQGGFTDAGGRLGAQAFSVDFENEADYVGIYFMANANYKIDNVALFWRRMAQENPNGITLSSTHPSTSERFVSIEKTIAEIKQKQINDKPLKPEMKIKAIDKVEDKSALVPQEVTLPKVSSYEKLSAECKSGLLRACSAILVDASKENSSIPRDALDNSIKLFKESNALSDQDKLVFYDYSMSKILKPEKDLAEKFIKELLLKEDQGAKLRDVEDKLSSPFITFQKDKKNNYCNEALKIDSTNFNQDEKRRFLKISTNCSK
;
A
#
# COMPACT_ATOMS: atom_id res chain seq x y z
N MET A 1 8.67 51.48 -34.20
CA MET A 1 7.83 50.61 -35.07
C MET A 1 7.56 49.35 -34.27
N VAL A 2 6.39 49.24 -33.64
CA VAL A 2 6.00 48.08 -32.84
C VAL A 2 5.32 47.11 -33.80
N VAL A 3 5.94 45.95 -34.05
CA VAL A 3 5.35 44.87 -34.84
C VAL A 3 4.45 44.08 -33.90
N ILE A 4 3.14 44.28 -33.99
CA ILE A 4 2.13 43.46 -33.34
C ILE A 4 2.02 42.17 -34.17
N LEU A 5 2.61 41.06 -33.67
CA LEU A 5 2.37 39.72 -34.19
C LEU A 5 0.95 39.32 -33.80
N LEU A 6 0.01 39.44 -34.72
CA LEU A 6 -1.32 38.85 -34.62
C LEU A 6 -1.17 37.32 -34.71
N VAL A 7 -1.13 36.63 -33.55
CA VAL A 7 -1.25 35.18 -33.51
C VAL A 7 -2.71 34.86 -33.84
N SER A 8 -2.97 34.51 -35.08
CA SER A 8 -4.26 34.02 -35.52
C SER A 8 -4.46 32.59 -34.98
N CYS A 9 -5.42 32.39 -34.06
CA CYS A 9 -5.88 31.07 -33.71
C CYS A 9 -6.56 30.43 -34.93
N VAL A 10 -6.06 29.27 -35.35
CA VAL A 10 -6.67 28.47 -36.41
C VAL A 10 -7.97 27.87 -35.90
N SER A 11 -9.11 28.21 -36.52
CA SER A 11 -10.41 27.64 -36.21
C SER A 11 -10.69 26.41 -37.07
N PRO A 12 -11.55 25.44 -36.57
CA PRO A 12 -12.00 24.32 -37.38
C PRO A 12 -12.66 24.74 -38.68
N GLN A 13 -12.31 24.11 -39.80
CA GLN A 13 -12.82 24.46 -41.12
C GLN A 13 -14.09 23.72 -41.52
N SER A 14 -14.48 22.67 -40.79
CA SER A 14 -15.68 21.90 -41.04
C SER A 14 -16.86 22.41 -40.23
N ARG A 15 -18.05 22.36 -40.82
CA ARG A 15 -19.32 22.63 -40.14
C ARG A 15 -19.61 21.48 -39.19
N ARG A 16 -19.92 21.75 -37.92
CA ARG A 16 -20.53 20.79 -36.99
C ARG A 16 -22.04 21.02 -36.91
N PRO A 17 -22.85 20.02 -36.57
CA PRO A 17 -24.24 20.17 -36.22
C PRO A 17 -24.42 21.18 -35.08
N ASP A 18 -25.54 21.90 -35.10
CA ASP A 18 -25.92 22.76 -33.96
C ASP A 18 -26.35 21.87 -32.79
N ILE A 19 -25.80 22.13 -31.65
CA ILE A 19 -26.06 21.38 -30.39
C ILE A 19 -26.56 22.41 -29.38
N SER A 20 -27.75 22.17 -28.83
CA SER A 20 -28.29 22.99 -27.75
C SER A 20 -27.62 22.68 -26.42
N ALA A 21 -27.62 23.63 -25.50
CA ALA A 21 -27.12 23.43 -24.15
C ALA A 21 -27.87 22.31 -23.43
N ASN A 22 -29.16 22.11 -23.67
CA ASN A 22 -29.97 21.07 -23.09
C ASN A 22 -29.56 19.67 -23.57
N GLU A 23 -29.37 19.50 -24.90
CA GLU A 23 -28.90 18.21 -25.44
C GLU A 23 -27.53 17.84 -24.89
N SER A 24 -26.62 18.81 -24.78
CA SER A 24 -25.30 18.60 -24.17
C SER A 24 -25.40 18.21 -22.68
N ALA A 25 -26.30 18.85 -21.93
CA ALA A 25 -26.50 18.54 -20.51
C ALA A 25 -27.14 17.15 -20.29
N GLU A 26 -28.10 16.77 -21.13
CA GLU A 26 -28.72 15.43 -21.08
C GLU A 26 -27.70 14.34 -21.42
N GLU A 27 -26.85 14.57 -22.42
CA GLU A 27 -25.79 13.63 -22.79
C GLU A 27 -24.74 13.50 -21.67
N ALA A 28 -24.34 14.61 -21.07
CA ALA A 28 -23.43 14.61 -19.93
C ALA A 28 -24.00 13.81 -18.75
N LYS A 29 -25.31 13.92 -18.50
CA LYS A 29 -26.01 13.14 -17.47
C LYS A 29 -25.96 11.64 -17.79
N LYS A 30 -26.26 11.24 -19.02
CA LYS A 30 -26.17 9.83 -19.45
C LYS A 30 -24.75 9.29 -19.29
N GLN A 31 -23.72 10.04 -19.68
CA GLN A 31 -22.33 9.64 -19.51
C GLN A 31 -21.98 9.43 -18.04
N LYS A 32 -22.43 10.31 -17.14
CA LYS A 32 -22.26 10.13 -15.69
C LYS A 32 -22.97 8.88 -15.18
N GLU A 33 -24.19 8.62 -15.63
CA GLU A 33 -24.93 7.40 -15.27
C GLU A 33 -24.17 6.13 -15.65
N PHE A 34 -23.58 6.07 -16.85
CA PHE A 34 -22.74 4.95 -17.26
C PHE A 34 -21.49 4.79 -16.39
N VAL A 35 -20.83 5.89 -16.02
CA VAL A 35 -19.65 5.85 -15.15
C VAL A 35 -20.00 5.27 -13.78
N ILE A 36 -21.11 5.73 -13.18
CA ILE A 36 -21.57 5.25 -11.87
C ILE A 36 -21.97 3.77 -11.96
N GLU A 37 -22.71 3.39 -13.00
CA GLU A 37 -23.12 1.99 -13.21
C GLU A 37 -21.92 1.06 -13.34
N LYS A 38 -20.94 1.43 -14.16
CA LYS A 38 -19.70 0.67 -14.32
C LYS A 38 -18.95 0.53 -13.00
N TYR A 39 -18.88 1.61 -12.21
CA TYR A 39 -18.23 1.60 -10.90
C TYR A 39 -18.92 0.64 -9.93
N ILE A 40 -20.26 0.62 -9.89
CA ILE A 40 -21.02 -0.31 -9.06
C ILE A 40 -20.80 -1.76 -9.50
N GLN A 41 -20.82 -2.02 -10.82
CA GLN A 41 -20.57 -3.35 -11.36
C GLN A 41 -19.16 -3.85 -11.06
N ASP A 42 -18.13 -3.02 -11.24
CA ASP A 42 -16.75 -3.37 -10.94
C ASP A 42 -16.53 -3.58 -9.44
N SER A 43 -17.16 -2.74 -8.60
CA SER A 43 -17.13 -2.91 -7.14
C SER A 43 -17.79 -4.23 -6.72
N ALA A 44 -18.88 -4.64 -7.36
CA ALA A 44 -19.53 -5.92 -7.10
C ALA A 44 -18.63 -7.11 -7.49
N LYS A 45 -17.96 -7.04 -8.66
CA LYS A 45 -16.99 -8.06 -9.07
C LYS A 45 -15.86 -8.20 -8.07
N ILE A 46 -15.25 -7.08 -7.69
CA ILE A 46 -14.17 -7.05 -6.68
C ILE A 46 -14.68 -7.66 -5.37
N THR A 47 -15.86 -7.29 -4.91
CA THR A 47 -16.44 -7.81 -3.66
C THR A 47 -16.61 -9.32 -3.68
N ASN A 48 -17.12 -9.88 -4.77
CA ASN A 48 -17.32 -11.33 -4.92
C ASN A 48 -15.99 -12.09 -4.94
N ILE A 49 -15.05 -11.64 -5.76
CA ILE A 49 -13.72 -12.26 -5.88
C ILE A 49 -12.96 -12.16 -4.54
N ALA A 50 -12.98 -10.99 -3.93
CA ALA A 50 -12.33 -10.75 -2.64
C ALA A 50 -12.92 -11.62 -1.52
N ALA A 51 -14.23 -11.76 -1.45
CA ALA A 51 -14.88 -12.62 -0.47
C ALA A 51 -14.42 -14.07 -0.60
N LYS A 52 -14.38 -14.60 -1.82
CA LYS A 52 -13.93 -15.96 -2.13
C LYS A 52 -12.46 -16.18 -1.72
N ILE A 53 -11.56 -15.26 -2.07
CA ILE A 53 -10.13 -15.34 -1.72
C ILE A 53 -9.94 -15.24 -0.21
N ARG A 54 -10.57 -14.27 0.46
CA ARG A 54 -10.44 -14.04 1.90
C ARG A 54 -10.96 -15.23 2.73
N LEU A 55 -12.04 -15.86 2.30
CA LEU A 55 -12.59 -17.06 2.95
C LEU A 55 -11.67 -18.27 2.78
N ALA A 56 -11.27 -18.54 1.54
CA ALA A 56 -10.44 -19.69 1.23
C ALA A 56 -9.02 -19.59 1.80
N GLY A 57 -8.51 -18.36 1.97
CA GLY A 57 -7.15 -18.08 2.41
C GLY A 57 -6.93 -18.08 3.93
N THR A 58 -7.92 -18.43 4.75
CA THR A 58 -7.81 -18.35 6.23
C THR A 58 -6.70 -19.21 6.83
N ASN A 59 -6.32 -20.30 6.16
CA ASN A 59 -5.19 -21.15 6.54
C ASN A 59 -3.82 -20.49 6.30
N ILE A 60 -3.76 -19.44 5.48
CA ILE A 60 -2.57 -18.64 5.18
C ILE A 60 -2.49 -17.43 6.10
N CYS A 61 -3.63 -16.74 6.34
CA CYS A 61 -3.69 -15.53 7.14
C CYS A 61 -3.48 -15.72 8.64
N GLU A 62 -3.64 -16.94 9.15
CA GLU A 62 -3.46 -17.32 10.56
C GLU A 62 -4.18 -16.40 11.56
N SER A 63 -3.43 -15.53 12.25
CA SER A 63 -3.98 -14.56 13.22
C SER A 63 -4.54 -13.30 12.57
N GLN A 64 -4.19 -13.01 11.31
CA GLN A 64 -4.65 -11.82 10.59
C GLN A 64 -6.02 -12.05 9.94
N THR A 65 -7.01 -12.33 10.75
CA THR A 65 -8.38 -12.58 10.33
C THR A 65 -9.35 -11.56 10.92
N SER A 66 -10.45 -11.34 10.24
CA SER A 66 -11.59 -10.55 10.72
C SER A 66 -12.89 -11.30 10.43
N LEU A 67 -13.97 -10.93 11.11
CA LEU A 67 -15.30 -11.45 10.77
C LEU A 67 -15.80 -10.78 9.50
N MET A 68 -16.37 -11.57 8.61
CA MET A 68 -16.93 -11.14 7.34
C MET A 68 -18.39 -11.57 7.21
N LEU A 69 -19.23 -10.67 6.70
CA LEU A 69 -20.59 -10.94 6.28
C LEU A 69 -20.70 -11.20 4.78
N GLY A 70 -19.90 -10.50 3.98
CA GLY A 70 -19.97 -10.55 2.51
C GLY A 70 -20.98 -9.57 1.94
N LEU A 71 -21.17 -8.41 2.58
CA LEU A 71 -22.04 -7.33 2.12
C LEU A 71 -21.22 -6.15 1.63
N LYS A 72 -21.62 -5.55 0.50
CA LYS A 72 -21.22 -4.21 0.09
C LYS A 72 -22.43 -3.29 0.20
N TYR A 73 -22.29 -2.20 0.93
CA TYR A 73 -23.35 -1.25 1.19
C TYR A 73 -22.83 0.18 1.04
N TRP A 74 -23.71 1.05 0.58
CA TRP A 74 -23.47 2.47 0.39
C TRP A 74 -24.67 3.29 0.85
N ASN A 75 -24.44 4.61 0.97
CA ASN A 75 -25.51 5.57 1.10
C ASN A 75 -25.23 6.78 0.19
N ILE A 76 -26.11 7.77 0.23
CA ILE A 76 -26.00 8.94 -0.64
C ILE A 76 -24.68 9.72 -0.46
N HIS A 77 -24.09 9.67 0.74
CA HIS A 77 -22.85 10.38 1.06
C HIS A 77 -21.58 9.72 0.51
N ASP A 78 -21.71 8.56 -0.12
CA ASP A 78 -20.61 7.93 -0.87
C ASP A 78 -20.44 8.52 -2.27
N PHE A 79 -21.37 9.37 -2.68
CA PHE A 79 -21.39 10.02 -3.99
C PHE A 79 -21.09 11.51 -3.87
N LEU A 80 -20.65 12.10 -4.98
CA LEU A 80 -20.48 13.54 -5.07
C LEU A 80 -21.81 14.24 -5.06
N PRO A 81 -21.90 15.48 -4.56
CA PRO A 81 -23.13 16.25 -4.57
C PRO A 81 -23.80 16.35 -5.95
N GLU A 82 -23.01 16.48 -7.02
CA GLU A 82 -23.51 16.52 -8.40
C GLU A 82 -24.06 15.17 -8.90
N ASP A 83 -23.64 14.07 -8.30
CA ASP A 83 -24.04 12.72 -8.67
C ASP A 83 -25.15 12.15 -7.76
N GLU A 84 -25.45 12.84 -6.65
CA GLU A 84 -26.50 12.43 -5.69
C GLU A 84 -27.86 12.20 -6.35
N ASN A 85 -28.24 13.03 -7.30
CA ASN A 85 -29.51 12.87 -8.01
C ASN A 85 -29.58 11.58 -8.81
N ILE A 86 -28.47 11.16 -9.42
CA ILE A 86 -28.38 9.89 -10.15
C ILE A 86 -28.45 8.72 -9.14
N ALA A 87 -27.67 8.80 -8.07
CA ALA A 87 -27.63 7.79 -7.01
C ALA A 87 -29.01 7.62 -6.34
N ARG A 88 -29.71 8.71 -6.08
CA ARG A 88 -31.05 8.72 -5.49
C ARG A 88 -32.09 8.12 -6.43
N ASN A 89 -32.11 8.54 -7.69
CA ASN A 89 -33.15 8.13 -8.63
C ASN A 89 -32.94 6.70 -9.14
N LYS A 90 -31.71 6.31 -9.48
CA LYS A 90 -31.40 5.01 -10.09
C LYS A 90 -31.26 3.90 -9.06
N TYR A 91 -30.63 4.19 -7.90
CA TYR A 91 -30.32 3.19 -6.87
C TYR A 91 -31.12 3.40 -5.59
N GLN A 92 -32.00 4.40 -5.55
CA GLN A 92 -32.86 4.74 -4.40
C GLN A 92 -32.03 4.91 -3.11
N LEU A 93 -30.84 5.53 -3.23
CA LEU A 93 -29.98 5.77 -2.08
C LEU A 93 -30.48 6.98 -1.28
N GLY A 94 -30.58 6.76 0.04
CA GLY A 94 -30.88 7.76 1.04
C GLY A 94 -29.71 7.94 2.01
N ALA A 95 -29.99 8.46 3.19
CA ALA A 95 -29.01 8.59 4.27
C ALA A 95 -28.69 7.24 4.94
N GLY A 96 -29.62 6.26 4.90
CA GLY A 96 -29.44 4.90 5.41
C GLY A 96 -28.50 4.06 4.54
N LEU A 97 -27.92 3.02 5.11
CA LEU A 97 -27.06 2.09 4.38
C LEU A 97 -27.91 1.12 3.56
N LYS A 98 -27.70 1.10 2.27
CA LYS A 98 -28.37 0.16 1.36
C LYS A 98 -27.39 -0.86 0.79
N VAL A 99 -27.78 -2.13 0.79
CA VAL A 99 -27.00 -3.22 0.21
C VAL A 99 -26.96 -3.09 -1.32
N LEU A 100 -25.77 -2.95 -1.89
CA LEU A 100 -25.55 -2.87 -3.33
C LEU A 100 -24.89 -4.12 -3.91
N ASN A 101 -24.30 -4.96 -3.08
CA ASN A 101 -23.85 -6.31 -3.48
C ASN A 101 -23.89 -7.26 -2.27
N VAL A 102 -24.23 -8.50 -2.56
CA VAL A 102 -24.12 -9.64 -1.64
C VAL A 102 -23.16 -10.62 -2.27
N ALA A 103 -22.03 -10.88 -1.63
CA ALA A 103 -21.02 -11.77 -2.17
C ALA A 103 -21.54 -13.22 -2.24
N THR A 104 -21.29 -13.89 -3.35
CA THR A 104 -21.68 -15.28 -3.56
C THR A 104 -21.05 -16.19 -2.52
N GLU A 105 -21.80 -17.20 -2.05
CA GLU A 105 -21.42 -18.17 -1.01
C GLU A 105 -21.09 -17.55 0.37
N SER A 106 -21.31 -16.25 0.53
CA SER A 106 -21.07 -15.54 1.78
C SER A 106 -22.11 -15.87 2.87
N PRO A 107 -21.82 -15.56 4.13
CA PRO A 107 -22.81 -15.63 5.20
C PRO A 107 -24.07 -14.80 4.94
N ALA A 108 -23.92 -13.63 4.34
CA ALA A 108 -25.05 -12.76 4.02
C ALA A 108 -25.96 -13.36 2.95
N GLU A 109 -25.40 -13.98 1.90
CA GLU A 109 -26.22 -14.67 0.89
C GLU A 109 -26.99 -15.82 1.53
N LYS A 110 -26.32 -16.66 2.35
CA LYS A 110 -26.94 -17.79 3.06
C LYS A 110 -28.02 -17.34 4.04
N ALA A 111 -27.87 -16.15 4.64
CA ALA A 111 -28.87 -15.54 5.50
C ALA A 111 -30.05 -14.89 4.74
N GLY A 112 -29.98 -14.83 3.41
CA GLY A 112 -31.04 -14.32 2.57
C GLY A 112 -31.04 -12.81 2.38
N PHE A 113 -29.89 -12.12 2.57
CA PHE A 113 -29.74 -10.73 2.17
C PHE A 113 -29.88 -10.57 0.66
N LYS A 114 -30.43 -9.42 0.24
CA LYS A 114 -30.61 -9.07 -1.17
C LYS A 114 -30.10 -7.67 -1.47
N ILE A 115 -29.74 -7.46 -2.73
CA ILE A 115 -29.49 -6.11 -3.24
C ILE A 115 -30.78 -5.29 -3.04
N GLY A 116 -30.63 -4.07 -2.56
CA GLY A 116 -31.74 -3.16 -2.25
C GLY A 116 -32.19 -3.17 -0.78
N ASP A 117 -31.75 -4.13 0.05
CA ASP A 117 -32.01 -4.10 1.48
C ASP A 117 -31.45 -2.83 2.11
N GLU A 118 -32.23 -2.11 2.89
CA GLU A 118 -31.75 -1.02 3.72
C GLU A 118 -31.51 -1.55 5.14
N LEU A 119 -30.29 -1.34 5.65
CA LEU A 119 -29.88 -1.82 6.96
C LEU A 119 -30.43 -0.91 8.05
N LEU A 120 -31.31 -1.41 8.91
CA LEU A 120 -32.00 -0.62 9.95
C LEU A 120 -31.39 -0.79 11.33
N ALA A 121 -31.05 -2.04 11.72
CA ALA A 121 -30.49 -2.32 13.03
C ALA A 121 -29.64 -3.60 13.00
N ILE A 122 -28.67 -3.69 13.90
CA ILE A 122 -27.90 -4.89 14.22
C ILE A 122 -28.20 -5.27 15.67
N ASN A 123 -28.81 -6.45 15.87
CA ASN A 123 -29.48 -6.82 17.11
C ASN A 123 -30.45 -5.70 17.54
N ASP A 124 -30.28 -5.12 18.73
CA ASP A 124 -31.10 -4.04 19.22
C ASP A 124 -30.53 -2.63 18.95
N LEU A 125 -29.38 -2.53 18.27
CA LEU A 125 -28.70 -1.27 17.99
C LEU A 125 -29.14 -0.73 16.63
N ILE A 126 -29.69 0.46 16.62
CA ILE A 126 -30.11 1.15 15.40
C ILE A 126 -28.86 1.53 14.57
N ILE A 127 -28.94 1.30 13.27
CA ILE A 127 -27.95 1.77 12.30
C ILE A 127 -28.37 3.18 11.87
N ALA A 128 -27.69 4.18 12.42
CA ALA A 128 -27.97 5.57 12.06
C ALA A 128 -27.54 5.85 10.61
N GLY A 129 -28.37 6.62 9.90
CA GLY A 129 -28.00 7.13 8.58
C GLY A 129 -27.01 8.31 8.66
N GLY A 130 -26.50 8.73 7.51
CA GLY A 130 -25.64 9.91 7.37
C GLY A 130 -24.19 9.57 6.99
N LYS A 131 -23.33 10.59 7.03
CA LYS A 131 -21.92 10.50 6.58
C LYS A 131 -21.10 9.44 7.32
N ASN A 132 -21.41 9.20 8.59
CA ASN A 132 -20.68 8.26 9.45
C ASN A 132 -21.29 6.85 9.48
N ALA A 133 -22.43 6.62 8.81
CA ALA A 133 -23.19 5.38 8.90
C ALA A 133 -22.34 4.12 8.66
N LYS A 134 -21.46 4.13 7.66
CA LYS A 134 -20.54 3.01 7.39
C LYS A 134 -19.58 2.75 8.54
N LYS A 135 -18.97 3.81 9.06
CA LYS A 135 -18.00 3.71 10.17
C LYS A 135 -18.67 3.19 11.44
N ASP A 136 -19.86 3.70 11.72
CA ASP A 136 -20.62 3.33 12.91
C ASP A 136 -21.11 1.88 12.80
N PHE A 137 -21.59 1.46 11.64
CA PHE A 137 -21.96 0.06 11.39
C PHE A 137 -20.77 -0.89 11.49
N ALA A 138 -19.62 -0.53 10.90
CA ALA A 138 -18.40 -1.31 11.02
C ALA A 138 -17.96 -1.47 12.49
N LYS A 139 -18.05 -0.39 13.29
CA LYS A 139 -17.76 -0.43 14.73
C LYS A 139 -18.75 -1.34 15.47
N GLN A 140 -20.05 -1.24 15.21
CA GLN A 140 -21.05 -2.14 15.79
C GLN A 140 -20.75 -3.60 15.45
N LEU A 141 -20.38 -3.91 14.20
CA LEU A 141 -19.94 -5.25 13.80
C LEU A 141 -18.72 -5.71 14.59
N ASP A 142 -17.73 -4.82 14.78
CA ASP A 142 -16.52 -5.14 15.52
C ASP A 142 -16.78 -5.44 17.01
N ASP A 143 -17.71 -4.77 17.63
CA ASP A 143 -18.10 -5.00 19.02
C ASP A 143 -18.71 -6.42 19.21
N PHE A 144 -19.36 -6.96 18.17
CA PHE A 144 -19.90 -8.33 18.19
C PHE A 144 -18.89 -9.42 17.82
N LYS A 145 -17.74 -9.08 17.23
CA LYS A 145 -16.68 -10.05 16.83
C LYS A 145 -16.20 -10.93 17.97
N LYS A 146 -16.30 -10.45 19.21
CA LYS A 146 -15.85 -11.19 20.40
C LYS A 146 -16.72 -12.39 20.76
N THR A 147 -17.95 -12.46 20.25
CA THR A 147 -18.93 -13.43 20.72
C THR A 147 -19.14 -14.63 19.80
N LEU A 148 -18.77 -14.55 18.50
CA LEU A 148 -19.02 -15.58 17.47
C LEU A 148 -20.48 -16.11 17.48
N LYS A 149 -21.42 -15.26 17.87
CA LYS A 149 -22.85 -15.59 17.89
C LYS A 149 -23.52 -15.09 16.60
N PRO A 150 -24.64 -15.72 16.21
CA PRO A 150 -25.46 -15.16 15.15
C PRO A 150 -25.88 -13.73 15.45
N LEU A 151 -25.82 -12.88 14.45
CA LEU A 151 -26.29 -11.50 14.51
C LEU A 151 -27.68 -11.45 13.87
N THR A 152 -28.59 -10.73 14.48
CA THR A 152 -29.88 -10.42 13.87
C THR A 152 -29.78 -9.04 13.24
N ILE A 153 -29.87 -8.95 11.92
CA ILE A 153 -29.88 -7.69 11.20
C ILE A 153 -31.30 -7.43 10.71
N LYS A 154 -31.85 -6.30 11.13
CA LYS A 154 -33.13 -5.81 10.65
C LYS A 154 -32.89 -5.04 9.37
N VAL A 155 -33.64 -5.38 8.33
CA VAL A 155 -33.58 -4.72 7.02
C VAL A 155 -34.97 -4.25 6.60
N TRP A 156 -35.01 -3.18 5.81
CA TRP A 156 -36.19 -2.78 5.08
C TRP A 156 -36.11 -3.31 3.66
N ARG A 157 -37.10 -4.08 3.22
CA ARG A 157 -37.20 -4.68 1.89
C ARG A 157 -38.61 -4.62 1.36
N GLU A 158 -38.81 -3.97 0.21
CA GLU A 158 -40.10 -3.96 -0.50
C GLU A 158 -41.30 -3.54 0.35
N GLY A 159 -41.11 -2.55 1.24
CA GLY A 159 -42.17 -2.01 2.10
C GLY A 159 -42.36 -2.71 3.46
N GLU A 160 -41.51 -3.70 3.79
CA GLU A 160 -41.60 -4.49 5.01
C GLU A 160 -40.26 -4.56 5.76
N GLU A 161 -40.35 -4.61 7.09
CA GLU A 161 -39.22 -4.97 7.94
C GLU A 161 -39.00 -6.49 7.93
N LYS A 162 -37.75 -6.91 7.73
CA LYS A 162 -37.36 -8.33 7.83
C LYS A 162 -36.19 -8.49 8.79
N LEU A 163 -36.26 -9.56 9.59
CA LEU A 163 -35.17 -9.95 10.48
C LEU A 163 -34.37 -11.08 9.82
N LEU A 164 -33.09 -10.83 9.57
CA LEU A 164 -32.17 -11.80 8.99
C LEU A 164 -31.15 -12.21 10.04
N SER A 165 -31.06 -13.52 10.30
CA SER A 165 -30.05 -14.08 11.21
C SER A 165 -28.83 -14.50 10.40
N VAL A 166 -27.69 -13.89 10.69
CA VAL A 166 -26.43 -14.15 9.98
C VAL A 166 -25.32 -14.51 10.97
N LEU A 167 -24.62 -15.60 10.72
CA LEU A 167 -23.43 -15.97 11.47
C LEU A 167 -22.20 -15.51 10.69
N PRO A 168 -21.49 -14.45 11.17
CA PRO A 168 -20.25 -14.03 10.53
C PRO A 168 -19.20 -15.15 10.55
N VAL A 169 -18.37 -15.20 9.52
CA VAL A 169 -17.28 -16.18 9.42
C VAL A 169 -15.93 -15.50 9.44
N LYS A 170 -14.91 -16.22 9.92
CA LYS A 170 -13.53 -15.74 9.82
C LYS A 170 -13.10 -15.70 8.36
N ALA A 171 -12.47 -14.61 7.97
CA ALA A 171 -11.84 -14.41 6.67
C ALA A 171 -10.55 -13.63 6.85
N CYS A 172 -9.63 -13.67 5.91
CA CYS A 172 -8.44 -12.82 5.93
C CYS A 172 -8.82 -11.34 6.11
N LYS A 173 -8.10 -10.65 7.00
CA LYS A 173 -8.36 -9.25 7.32
C LYS A 173 -7.82 -8.38 6.19
N SER A 174 -8.70 -7.82 5.39
CA SER A 174 -8.47 -6.68 4.49
C SER A 174 -9.78 -6.31 3.86
N ASP A 175 -10.11 -5.04 3.83
CA ASP A 175 -11.20 -4.55 3.03
C ASP A 175 -10.66 -4.11 1.67
N ILE A 176 -11.40 -4.41 0.60
CA ILE A 176 -10.99 -4.13 -0.76
C ILE A 176 -11.91 -3.07 -1.34
N GLU A 177 -11.32 -1.99 -1.86
CA GLU A 177 -12.05 -0.87 -2.41
C GLU A 177 -11.59 -0.54 -3.82
N LEU A 178 -12.57 -0.25 -4.68
CA LEU A 178 -12.34 0.35 -5.99
C LEU A 178 -12.13 1.86 -5.81
N ILE A 179 -11.10 2.41 -6.45
CA ILE A 179 -10.84 3.85 -6.43
C ILE A 179 -10.89 4.44 -7.85
N PHE A 180 -11.30 5.72 -7.94
CA PHE A 180 -11.41 6.44 -9.22
C PHE A 180 -10.05 6.97 -9.69
N ASP A 181 -9.09 6.09 -9.84
CA ASP A 181 -7.79 6.37 -10.44
C ASP A 181 -7.71 5.68 -11.81
N ASN A 182 -7.23 6.41 -12.82
CA ASN A 182 -7.09 5.87 -14.18
C ASN A 182 -5.77 5.12 -14.39
N SER A 183 -4.88 5.09 -13.41
CA SER A 183 -3.64 4.31 -13.50
C SER A 183 -3.93 2.81 -13.52
N VAL A 184 -3.10 2.04 -14.21
CA VAL A 184 -3.10 0.58 -14.13
C VAL A 184 -2.34 0.20 -12.86
N ASN A 185 -3.01 0.31 -11.71
CA ASN A 185 -2.39 0.12 -10.40
C ASN A 185 -3.36 -0.48 -9.37
N ALA A 186 -2.80 -1.16 -8.37
CA ALA A 186 -3.43 -1.54 -7.12
C ALA A 186 -2.39 -1.42 -6.02
N TYR A 187 -2.81 -1.28 -4.76
CA TYR A 187 -1.88 -1.24 -3.63
C TYR A 187 -2.54 -1.62 -2.32
N ALA A 188 -1.72 -2.15 -1.43
CA ALA A 188 -2.06 -2.43 -0.03
C ALA A 188 -1.48 -1.34 0.88
N ASP A 189 -2.22 -0.96 1.95
CA ASP A 189 -1.79 0.03 2.94
C ASP A 189 -1.35 -0.59 4.29
N GLY A 190 -1.40 -1.93 4.39
CA GLY A 190 -1.19 -2.71 5.62
C GLY A 190 -2.50 -3.14 6.28
N THR A 191 -3.64 -2.60 5.85
CA THR A 191 -4.98 -2.92 6.38
C THR A 191 -5.98 -3.16 5.26
N ASN A 192 -6.01 -2.28 4.27
CA ASN A 192 -6.93 -2.30 3.15
C ASN A 192 -6.17 -2.53 1.84
N ILE A 193 -6.93 -2.84 0.79
CA ILE A 193 -6.46 -2.97 -0.58
C ILE A 193 -7.25 -2.01 -1.44
N TYR A 194 -6.57 -1.26 -2.29
CA TYR A 194 -7.17 -0.32 -3.21
C TYR A 194 -6.87 -0.74 -4.65
N ILE A 195 -7.92 -0.87 -5.45
CA ILE A 195 -7.82 -1.23 -6.86
C ILE A 195 -8.24 -0.01 -7.68
N ALA A 196 -7.35 0.46 -8.54
CA ALA A 196 -7.63 1.59 -9.40
C ALA A 196 -8.60 1.19 -10.53
N LYS A 197 -9.47 2.13 -10.94
CA LYS A 197 -10.37 1.95 -12.09
C LYS A 197 -9.57 1.59 -13.36
N GLY A 198 -8.38 2.16 -13.55
CA GLY A 198 -7.50 1.83 -14.66
C GLY A 198 -7.09 0.35 -14.66
N MET A 199 -6.84 -0.24 -13.48
CA MET A 199 -6.60 -1.67 -13.34
C MET A 199 -7.81 -2.50 -13.77
N MET A 200 -9.03 -2.09 -13.38
CA MET A 200 -10.26 -2.78 -13.79
C MET A 200 -10.53 -2.71 -15.30
N ASN A 201 -10.02 -1.70 -15.98
CA ASN A 201 -10.08 -1.60 -17.44
C ASN A 201 -8.98 -2.43 -18.13
N PHE A 202 -7.87 -2.68 -17.44
CA PHE A 202 -6.72 -3.42 -17.96
C PHE A 202 -6.90 -4.94 -17.87
N VAL A 203 -7.50 -5.44 -16.77
CA VAL A 203 -7.74 -6.86 -16.55
C VAL A 203 -8.73 -7.43 -17.58
N GLN A 204 -8.49 -8.65 -18.03
CA GLN A 204 -9.27 -9.30 -19.11
C GLN A 204 -10.28 -10.33 -18.59
N ASN A 205 -10.07 -10.86 -17.39
CA ASN A 205 -10.89 -11.91 -16.79
C ASN A 205 -10.85 -11.86 -15.26
N GLU A 206 -11.62 -12.72 -14.60
CA GLU A 206 -11.70 -12.78 -13.14
C GLU A 206 -10.41 -13.30 -12.50
N GLU A 207 -9.69 -14.20 -13.15
CA GLU A 207 -8.43 -14.73 -12.67
C GLU A 207 -7.37 -13.62 -12.50
N GLU A 208 -7.36 -12.63 -13.39
CA GLU A 208 -6.44 -11.51 -13.30
C GLU A 208 -6.82 -10.56 -12.16
N ILE A 209 -8.12 -10.32 -11.92
CA ILE A 209 -8.58 -9.56 -10.74
C ILE A 209 -8.23 -10.34 -9.46
N ALA A 210 -8.45 -11.66 -9.47
CA ALA A 210 -8.10 -12.52 -8.34
C ALA A 210 -6.59 -12.50 -8.05
N LEU A 211 -5.75 -12.47 -9.08
CA LEU A 211 -4.30 -12.34 -8.94
C LEU A 211 -3.93 -11.02 -8.26
N VAL A 212 -4.46 -9.90 -8.76
CA VAL A 212 -4.16 -8.58 -8.18
C VAL A 212 -4.59 -8.52 -6.72
N ILE A 213 -5.82 -8.95 -6.40
CA ILE A 213 -6.32 -8.99 -5.01
C ILE A 213 -5.45 -9.89 -4.14
N SER A 214 -5.07 -11.05 -4.63
CA SER A 214 -4.26 -12.02 -3.89
C SER A 214 -2.84 -11.53 -3.62
N HIS A 215 -2.22 -10.84 -4.58
CA HIS A 215 -0.92 -10.22 -4.45
C HIS A 215 -0.93 -9.12 -3.38
N GLU A 216 -1.90 -8.20 -3.45
CA GLU A 216 -2.05 -7.12 -2.46
C GLU A 216 -2.42 -7.67 -1.07
N LEU A 217 -3.24 -8.72 -1.01
CA LEU A 217 -3.55 -9.39 0.26
C LEU A 217 -2.31 -10.03 0.87
N ALA A 218 -1.42 -10.60 0.05
CA ALA A 218 -0.16 -11.15 0.51
C ALA A 218 0.74 -10.06 1.12
N HIS A 219 0.80 -8.85 0.52
CA HIS A 219 1.51 -7.72 1.12
C HIS A 219 1.00 -7.38 2.52
N ASN A 220 -0.32 -7.36 2.73
CA ASN A 220 -0.90 -7.09 4.05
C ASN A 220 -0.61 -8.23 5.03
N VAL A 221 -0.85 -9.49 4.63
CA VAL A 221 -0.70 -10.67 5.50
C VAL A 221 0.76 -10.92 5.88
N MET A 222 1.70 -10.66 4.98
CA MET A 222 3.15 -10.76 5.24
C MET A 222 3.72 -9.52 5.93
N ASN A 223 2.89 -8.50 6.23
CA ASN A 223 3.29 -7.24 6.89
C ASN A 223 4.36 -6.46 6.11
N HIS A 224 4.39 -6.56 4.78
CA HIS A 224 5.39 -5.90 3.94
C HIS A 224 5.35 -4.38 4.08
N ILE A 225 4.15 -3.80 4.29
CA ILE A 225 3.97 -2.36 4.44
C ILE A 225 4.65 -1.86 5.73
N ASP A 226 4.48 -2.57 6.83
CA ASP A 226 5.11 -2.21 8.10
C ASP A 226 6.61 -2.50 8.08
N ALA A 227 7.03 -3.55 7.39
CA ALA A 227 8.45 -3.82 7.14
C ALA A 227 9.10 -2.70 6.30
N LYS A 228 8.45 -2.25 5.22
CA LYS A 228 8.91 -1.11 4.41
C LYS A 228 8.97 0.19 5.23
N LYS A 229 7.96 0.48 6.06
CA LYS A 229 7.96 1.64 6.98
C LYS A 229 9.10 1.55 8.01
N THR A 230 9.30 0.38 8.59
CA THR A 230 10.39 0.14 9.56
C THR A 230 11.74 0.35 8.89
N ASN A 231 11.94 -0.23 7.71
CA ASN A 231 13.16 -0.07 6.93
C ASN A 231 13.41 1.39 6.53
N ALA A 232 12.36 2.10 6.12
CA ALA A 232 12.44 3.54 5.85
C ALA A 232 12.81 4.33 7.12
N GLY A 233 12.20 4.00 8.26
CA GLY A 233 12.51 4.62 9.54
C GLY A 233 13.95 4.39 9.97
N VAL A 234 14.47 3.19 9.82
CA VAL A 234 15.89 2.87 10.08
C VAL A 234 16.77 3.66 9.11
N GLY A 235 16.44 3.70 7.83
CA GLY A 235 17.18 4.47 6.83
C GLY A 235 17.16 5.96 7.12
N MET A 236 16.01 6.54 7.52
CA MET A 236 15.90 7.93 7.93
C MET A 236 16.74 8.23 9.18
N ALA A 237 16.72 7.36 10.19
CA ALA A 237 17.51 7.53 11.39
C ALA A 237 19.03 7.53 11.07
N ILE A 238 19.45 6.65 10.18
CA ILE A 238 20.83 6.63 9.67
C ILE A 238 21.13 7.93 8.92
N GLY A 239 20.28 8.35 8.00
CA GLY A 239 20.43 9.58 7.23
C GLY A 239 20.47 10.83 8.14
N LEU A 240 19.63 10.87 9.18
CA LEU A 240 19.63 11.94 10.15
C LEU A 240 20.96 12.07 10.90
N LEU A 241 21.56 10.95 11.31
CA LEU A 241 22.88 10.96 11.94
C LEU A 241 23.95 11.53 11.01
N LEU A 242 23.82 11.32 9.71
CA LEU A 242 24.72 11.85 8.69
C LEU A 242 24.52 13.36 8.46
N ASP A 243 23.27 13.83 8.40
CA ASP A 243 22.95 15.25 8.33
C ASP A 243 23.52 16.00 9.54
N LEU A 244 23.46 15.37 10.73
CA LEU A 244 24.06 15.89 11.97
C LEU A 244 25.59 15.97 11.87
N GLY A 245 26.23 14.90 11.41
CA GLY A 245 27.69 14.87 11.21
C GLY A 245 28.16 15.95 10.25
N ALA A 246 27.45 16.12 9.12
CA ALA A 246 27.71 17.15 8.14
C ALA A 246 27.54 18.57 8.71
N ALA A 247 26.50 18.81 9.52
CA ALA A 247 26.24 20.09 10.16
C ALA A 247 27.37 20.46 11.17
N VAL A 248 27.88 19.49 11.94
CA VAL A 248 29.08 19.68 12.81
C VAL A 248 30.30 20.03 11.97
N ALA A 249 30.43 19.49 10.76
CA ALA A 249 31.52 19.85 9.83
C ALA A 249 31.25 21.15 9.05
N GLY A 250 30.18 21.89 9.37
CA GLY A 250 29.83 23.17 8.73
C GLY A 250 29.13 23.00 7.36
N VAL A 251 28.70 21.79 7.00
CA VAL A 251 28.01 21.51 5.74
C VAL A 251 26.50 21.44 6.00
N ASN A 252 25.73 22.30 5.35
CA ASN A 252 24.27 22.27 5.41
C ASN A 252 23.71 21.34 4.33
N THR A 253 23.28 20.15 4.70
CA THR A 253 22.72 19.13 3.83
C THR A 253 21.22 19.29 3.59
N GLN A 254 20.55 20.16 4.34
CA GLN A 254 19.10 20.39 4.31
C GLN A 254 18.26 19.09 4.47
N GLY A 255 18.75 18.13 5.23
CA GLY A 255 18.09 16.84 5.44
C GLY A 255 18.25 15.85 4.27
N GLY A 256 19.13 16.13 3.32
CA GLY A 256 19.31 15.31 2.12
C GLY A 256 19.69 13.86 2.42
N PHE A 257 20.46 13.61 3.48
CA PHE A 257 20.80 12.25 3.90
C PHE A 257 19.63 11.54 4.59
N THR A 258 18.83 12.25 5.36
CA THR A 258 17.61 11.72 5.98
C THR A 258 16.63 11.25 4.90
N ASP A 259 16.38 12.08 3.89
CA ASP A 259 15.50 11.74 2.76
C ASP A 259 16.04 10.58 1.92
N ALA A 260 17.33 10.59 1.61
CA ALA A 260 17.99 9.51 0.87
C ALA A 260 17.96 8.19 1.66
N GLY A 261 18.27 8.23 2.95
CA GLY A 261 18.21 7.07 3.85
C GLY A 261 16.81 6.49 3.94
N GLY A 262 15.78 7.33 4.06
CA GLY A 262 14.38 6.91 4.06
C GLY A 262 13.98 6.20 2.77
N ARG A 263 14.36 6.76 1.60
CA ARG A 263 14.11 6.12 0.30
C ARG A 263 14.83 4.79 0.14
N LEU A 264 16.11 4.74 0.49
CA LEU A 264 16.91 3.50 0.41
C LEU A 264 16.38 2.43 1.36
N GLY A 265 16.00 2.82 2.58
CA GLY A 265 15.38 1.91 3.54
C GLY A 265 14.04 1.36 3.03
N ALA A 266 13.18 2.21 2.47
CA ALA A 266 11.91 1.79 1.88
C ALA A 266 12.09 0.86 0.67
N GLN A 267 13.17 1.03 -0.11
CA GLN A 267 13.51 0.19 -1.25
C GLN A 267 14.22 -1.11 -0.85
N ALA A 268 14.81 -1.15 0.36
CA ALA A 268 15.48 -2.34 0.86
C ALA A 268 14.51 -3.53 0.88
N PHE A 269 14.92 -4.64 0.29
CA PHE A 269 14.13 -5.86 0.15
C PHE A 269 12.85 -5.72 -0.68
N SER A 270 12.64 -4.62 -1.43
CA SER A 270 11.40 -4.46 -2.22
C SER A 270 11.20 -5.59 -3.23
N VAL A 271 12.25 -6.07 -3.90
CA VAL A 271 12.18 -7.21 -4.82
C VAL A 271 11.87 -8.52 -4.08
N ASP A 272 12.45 -8.73 -2.90
CA ASP A 272 12.18 -9.92 -2.08
C ASP A 272 10.72 -9.93 -1.60
N PHE A 273 10.18 -8.76 -1.19
CA PHE A 273 8.77 -8.62 -0.82
C PHE A 273 7.83 -8.87 -2.01
N GLU A 274 8.21 -8.46 -3.22
CA GLU A 274 7.43 -8.76 -4.41
C GLU A 274 7.44 -10.26 -4.73
N ASN A 275 8.60 -10.92 -4.65
CA ASN A 275 8.72 -12.36 -4.82
C ASN A 275 7.90 -13.12 -3.78
N GLU A 276 7.89 -12.67 -2.52
CA GLU A 276 7.07 -13.26 -1.46
C GLU A 276 5.58 -12.99 -1.68
N ALA A 277 5.19 -11.79 -2.13
CA ALA A 277 3.81 -11.47 -2.45
C ALA A 277 3.28 -12.27 -3.64
N ASP A 278 4.08 -12.48 -4.68
CA ASP A 278 3.74 -13.38 -5.79
C ASP A 278 3.58 -14.83 -5.30
N TYR A 279 4.55 -15.33 -4.53
CA TYR A 279 4.52 -16.69 -3.99
C TYR A 279 3.26 -16.95 -3.17
N VAL A 280 3.02 -16.13 -2.15
CA VAL A 280 1.85 -16.27 -1.25
C VAL A 280 0.55 -15.95 -1.99
N GLY A 281 0.55 -14.95 -2.88
CA GLY A 281 -0.61 -14.55 -3.68
C GLY A 281 -1.13 -15.69 -4.57
N ILE A 282 -0.24 -16.45 -5.21
CA ILE A 282 -0.64 -17.60 -6.03
C ILE A 282 -1.26 -18.71 -5.17
N TYR A 283 -0.78 -18.90 -3.94
CA TYR A 283 -1.43 -19.82 -2.99
C TYR A 283 -2.83 -19.37 -2.58
N PHE A 284 -3.06 -18.06 -2.41
CA PHE A 284 -4.41 -17.52 -2.19
C PHE A 284 -5.35 -17.83 -3.35
N MET A 285 -4.88 -17.62 -4.60
CA MET A 285 -5.65 -17.97 -5.80
C MET A 285 -5.99 -19.45 -5.84
N ALA A 286 -5.01 -20.32 -5.62
CA ALA A 286 -5.17 -21.76 -5.65
C ALA A 286 -6.17 -22.28 -4.60
N ASN A 287 -6.09 -21.76 -3.35
CA ASN A 287 -7.05 -22.09 -2.29
C ASN A 287 -8.48 -21.64 -2.66
N ALA A 288 -8.62 -20.53 -3.38
CA ALA A 288 -9.90 -20.02 -3.86
C ALA A 288 -10.36 -20.66 -5.18
N ASN A 289 -9.69 -21.71 -5.66
CA ASN A 289 -9.99 -22.42 -6.89
C ASN A 289 -9.98 -21.53 -8.16
N TYR A 290 -9.11 -20.52 -8.21
CA TYR A 290 -8.82 -19.78 -9.43
C TYR A 290 -7.71 -20.47 -10.22
N LYS A 291 -7.77 -20.34 -11.56
CA LYS A 291 -6.71 -20.84 -12.44
C LYS A 291 -5.45 -20.02 -12.28
N ILE A 292 -4.32 -20.70 -12.06
CA ILE A 292 -3.03 -20.06 -11.81
C ILE A 292 -2.05 -20.13 -13.00
N ASP A 293 -2.43 -20.82 -14.09
CA ASP A 293 -1.51 -21.13 -15.19
C ASP A 293 -0.97 -19.88 -15.92
N ASN A 294 -1.76 -18.83 -16.01
CA ASN A 294 -1.47 -17.62 -16.81
C ASN A 294 -1.01 -16.41 -15.98
N VAL A 295 -0.68 -16.59 -14.71
CA VAL A 295 -0.26 -15.51 -13.80
C VAL A 295 0.94 -14.74 -14.36
N ALA A 296 1.95 -15.44 -14.88
CA ALA A 296 3.14 -14.80 -15.45
C ALA A 296 2.81 -13.94 -16.68
N LEU A 297 1.79 -14.29 -17.47
CA LEU A 297 1.39 -13.51 -18.64
C LEU A 297 0.80 -12.15 -18.26
N PHE A 298 0.00 -12.10 -17.19
CA PHE A 298 -0.54 -10.85 -16.66
C PHE A 298 0.57 -9.87 -16.28
N TRP A 299 1.56 -10.32 -15.50
CA TRP A 299 2.67 -9.46 -15.08
C TRP A 299 3.56 -9.03 -16.25
N ARG A 300 3.77 -9.90 -17.27
CA ARG A 300 4.48 -9.51 -18.50
C ARG A 300 3.72 -8.41 -19.24
N ARG A 301 2.40 -8.48 -19.31
CA ARG A 301 1.56 -7.44 -19.94
C ARG A 301 1.61 -6.13 -19.14
N MET A 302 1.54 -6.20 -17.80
CA MET A 302 1.74 -5.00 -16.96
C MET A 302 3.11 -4.34 -17.15
N ALA A 303 4.16 -5.13 -17.31
CA ALA A 303 5.51 -4.61 -17.59
C ALA A 303 5.59 -3.88 -18.95
N GLN A 304 4.77 -4.26 -19.93
CA GLN A 304 4.69 -3.57 -21.22
C GLN A 304 3.99 -2.22 -21.12
N GLU A 305 2.96 -2.09 -20.27
CA GLU A 305 2.27 -0.81 -20.03
C GLU A 305 3.17 0.23 -19.35
N ASN A 306 4.09 -0.23 -18.50
CA ASN A 306 5.04 0.65 -17.81
C ASN A 306 6.47 0.12 -17.92
N PRO A 307 7.15 0.31 -19.08
CA PRO A 307 8.51 -0.16 -19.29
C PRO A 307 9.53 0.39 -18.27
N ASN A 308 9.28 1.59 -17.74
CA ASN A 308 10.11 2.19 -16.69
C ASN A 308 9.95 1.46 -15.33
N GLY A 309 8.88 0.72 -15.13
CA GLY A 309 8.64 -0.12 -13.96
C GLY A 309 9.47 -1.40 -13.91
N ILE A 310 10.20 -1.72 -14.99
CA ILE A 310 11.20 -2.80 -15.01
C ILE A 310 12.41 -2.42 -14.14
N THR A 311 12.58 -1.15 -13.85
CA THR A 311 13.60 -0.62 -12.94
C THR A 311 13.06 -0.51 -11.50
N LEU A 312 13.96 -0.39 -10.52
CA LEU A 312 13.67 -0.30 -9.07
C LEU A 312 12.81 0.92 -8.65
N SER A 313 12.38 1.77 -9.59
CA SER A 313 11.64 2.99 -9.31
C SER A 313 10.12 2.83 -9.24
N SER A 314 9.58 1.63 -9.47
CA SER A 314 8.13 1.35 -9.38
C SER A 314 7.74 0.79 -8.01
N THR A 315 6.44 0.90 -7.67
CA THR A 315 5.88 0.27 -6.47
C THR A 315 5.99 -1.26 -6.51
N HIS A 316 5.97 -1.83 -7.72
CA HIS A 316 6.06 -3.27 -8.00
C HIS A 316 7.10 -3.53 -9.11
N PRO A 317 8.41 -3.57 -8.79
CA PRO A 317 9.45 -3.84 -9.80
C PRO A 317 9.25 -5.19 -10.48
N SER A 318 9.24 -5.20 -11.82
CA SER A 318 9.08 -6.42 -12.62
C SER A 318 10.45 -6.95 -13.06
N THR A 319 11.03 -7.86 -12.29
CA THR A 319 12.33 -8.48 -12.61
C THR A 319 12.16 -9.83 -13.29
N SER A 320 13.16 -10.26 -14.08
CA SER A 320 13.16 -11.60 -14.68
C SER A 320 13.11 -12.72 -13.64
N GLU A 321 13.67 -12.48 -12.46
CA GLU A 321 13.64 -13.41 -11.33
C GLU A 321 12.21 -13.66 -10.85
N ARG A 322 11.34 -12.64 -10.77
CA ARG A 322 9.92 -12.78 -10.40
C ARG A 322 9.21 -13.76 -11.34
N PHE A 323 9.38 -13.64 -12.66
CA PHE A 323 8.72 -14.54 -13.61
C PHE A 323 9.13 -15.99 -13.44
N VAL A 324 10.41 -16.26 -13.21
CA VAL A 324 10.91 -17.62 -12.94
C VAL A 324 10.37 -18.14 -11.62
N SER A 325 10.33 -17.30 -10.59
CA SER A 325 9.75 -17.63 -9.27
C SER A 325 8.28 -18.01 -9.38
N ILE A 326 7.49 -17.23 -10.11
CA ILE A 326 6.07 -17.50 -10.38
C ILE A 326 5.87 -18.87 -11.03
N GLU A 327 6.63 -19.19 -12.08
CA GLU A 327 6.52 -20.47 -12.80
C GLU A 327 6.87 -21.66 -11.87
N LYS A 328 7.89 -21.50 -11.02
CA LYS A 328 8.24 -22.51 -10.01
C LYS A 328 7.16 -22.67 -8.94
N THR A 329 6.57 -21.57 -8.49
CA THR A 329 5.47 -21.58 -7.52
C THR A 329 4.25 -22.32 -8.06
N ILE A 330 3.90 -22.08 -9.33
CA ILE A 330 2.81 -22.80 -10.00
C ILE A 330 3.11 -24.30 -10.04
N ALA A 331 4.33 -24.69 -10.39
CA ALA A 331 4.74 -26.10 -10.41
C ALA A 331 4.66 -26.74 -9.01
N GLU A 332 5.11 -26.03 -7.97
CA GLU A 332 5.03 -26.47 -6.58
C GLU A 332 3.58 -26.71 -6.13
N ILE A 333 2.68 -25.75 -6.41
CA ILE A 333 1.25 -25.87 -6.07
C ILE A 333 0.63 -27.06 -6.78
N LYS A 334 0.87 -27.24 -8.07
CA LYS A 334 0.37 -28.40 -8.83
C LYS A 334 0.88 -29.72 -8.25
N GLN A 335 2.14 -29.77 -7.83
CA GLN A 335 2.69 -30.95 -7.19
C GLN A 335 2.04 -31.23 -5.83
N LYS A 336 1.71 -30.18 -5.04
CA LYS A 336 0.95 -30.32 -3.79
C LYS A 336 -0.47 -30.84 -4.06
N GLN A 337 -1.14 -30.34 -5.10
CA GLN A 337 -2.46 -30.79 -5.51
C GLN A 337 -2.47 -32.28 -5.93
N ILE A 338 -1.49 -32.70 -6.74
CA ILE A 338 -1.36 -34.10 -7.17
C ILE A 338 -1.15 -35.04 -5.98
N ASN A 339 -0.40 -34.57 -4.96
CA ASN A 339 -0.08 -35.37 -3.77
C ASN A 339 -1.08 -35.17 -2.63
N ASP A 340 -2.22 -34.53 -2.87
CA ASP A 340 -3.25 -34.20 -1.86
C ASP A 340 -2.68 -33.53 -0.60
N LYS A 341 -1.67 -32.64 -0.78
CA LYS A 341 -1.07 -31.87 0.28
C LYS A 341 -1.80 -30.56 0.49
N PRO A 342 -1.84 -30.04 1.73
CA PRO A 342 -2.42 -28.72 2.00
C PRO A 342 -1.77 -27.62 1.15
N LEU A 343 -2.60 -26.76 0.55
CA LEU A 343 -2.13 -25.61 -0.21
C LEU A 343 -1.76 -24.48 0.74
N LYS A 344 -0.61 -24.63 1.41
CA LYS A 344 -0.03 -23.64 2.31
C LYS A 344 1.37 -23.28 1.83
N PRO A 345 1.73 -21.96 1.79
CA PRO A 345 3.08 -21.51 1.48
C PRO A 345 4.10 -22.11 2.47
N GLU A 346 5.27 -22.46 1.98
CA GLU A 346 6.38 -22.89 2.84
C GLU A 346 7.00 -21.63 3.48
N MET A 347 6.91 -21.51 4.79
CA MET A 347 7.47 -20.38 5.52
C MET A 347 8.93 -20.64 5.87
N LYS A 348 9.79 -19.62 5.77
CA LYS A 348 11.15 -19.70 6.30
C LYS A 348 11.09 -20.04 7.77
N ILE A 349 11.77 -21.09 8.19
CA ILE A 349 11.88 -21.49 9.61
C ILE A 349 12.53 -20.32 10.33
N LYS A 350 11.78 -19.66 11.23
CA LYS A 350 12.38 -18.70 12.15
C LYS A 350 13.40 -19.47 13.00
N ALA A 351 14.66 -19.07 12.93
CA ALA A 351 15.77 -19.73 13.65
C ALA A 351 15.66 -19.62 15.19
N ILE A 352 14.48 -19.41 15.76
CA ILE A 352 14.26 -19.12 17.18
C ILE A 352 13.54 -20.25 17.94
N ASP A 353 12.94 -21.24 17.28
CA ASP A 353 12.15 -22.28 17.97
C ASP A 353 12.86 -23.65 18.10
N LYS A 354 14.19 -23.64 18.34
CA LYS A 354 14.85 -24.80 18.92
C LYS A 354 15.42 -24.46 20.30
N VAL A 355 14.53 -24.14 21.22
CA VAL A 355 14.80 -24.43 22.65
C VAL A 355 14.14 -25.76 22.92
N GLU A 356 14.82 -26.85 22.57
CA GLU A 356 14.56 -28.14 23.15
C GLU A 356 14.87 -28.07 24.65
N ASP A 357 13.87 -28.43 25.44
CA ASP A 357 13.96 -28.75 26.86
C ASP A 357 15.23 -29.59 27.14
N LYS A 358 16.22 -28.97 27.75
CA LYS A 358 17.37 -29.64 28.35
C LYS A 358 17.44 -29.29 29.81
N SER A 359 16.50 -29.87 30.59
CA SER A 359 16.77 -30.18 31.99
C SER A 359 17.63 -31.44 32.02
N ALA A 360 18.92 -31.30 32.11
CA ALA A 360 19.99 -32.14 32.63
C ALA A 360 21.20 -32.14 31.69
N LEU A 361 22.19 -31.32 32.04
CA LEU A 361 23.59 -31.67 32.14
C LEU A 361 24.43 -30.40 32.32
N VAL A 362 25.27 -30.45 33.34
CA VAL A 362 26.20 -29.43 33.85
C VAL A 362 27.18 -28.97 32.75
N PRO A 363 27.63 -27.73 32.74
CA PRO A 363 28.28 -27.09 31.58
C PRO A 363 29.74 -27.52 31.48
N GLN A 364 30.11 -28.11 30.35
CA GLN A 364 31.46 -27.95 29.81
C GLN A 364 31.42 -26.71 28.87
N GLU A 365 32.32 -25.78 29.14
CA GLU A 365 32.58 -24.59 28.38
C GLU A 365 32.96 -24.96 26.94
N VAL A 366 31.94 -24.93 26.03
CA VAL A 366 32.17 -25.06 24.60
C VAL A 366 32.22 -23.64 24.06
N THR A 367 33.43 -23.16 23.85
CA THR A 367 33.70 -21.97 23.05
C THR A 367 33.11 -22.16 21.66
N LEU A 368 31.96 -21.48 21.40
CA LEU A 368 31.36 -21.40 20.09
C LEU A 368 32.29 -20.61 19.14
N PRO A 369 32.52 -21.08 17.93
CA PRO A 369 33.30 -20.33 16.97
C PRO A 369 32.49 -19.12 16.48
N LYS A 370 32.69 -17.96 17.10
CA LYS A 370 32.16 -16.64 16.67
C LYS A 370 32.74 -16.14 15.35
N VAL A 371 33.65 -16.87 14.74
CA VAL A 371 34.51 -16.45 13.62
C VAL A 371 33.89 -16.79 12.24
N SER A 372 33.06 -17.83 12.12
CA SER A 372 32.67 -18.34 10.79
C SER A 372 31.65 -17.49 10.02
N SER A 373 30.76 -16.76 10.67
CA SER A 373 29.77 -15.92 9.97
C SER A 373 30.37 -14.61 9.46
N TYR A 374 31.36 -14.09 10.19
CA TYR A 374 31.99 -12.82 9.91
C TYR A 374 33.04 -12.91 8.80
N GLU A 375 33.88 -13.96 8.81
CA GLU A 375 34.81 -14.26 7.73
C GLU A 375 34.09 -14.48 6.40
N LYS A 376 32.94 -15.16 6.45
CA LYS A 376 32.09 -15.36 5.27
C LYS A 376 31.55 -14.03 4.73
N LEU A 377 30.98 -13.18 5.58
CA LEU A 377 30.48 -11.85 5.20
C LEU A 377 31.62 -10.96 4.66
N SER A 378 32.79 -11.01 5.28
CA SER A 378 33.97 -10.28 4.83
C SER A 378 34.45 -10.77 3.46
N ALA A 379 34.46 -12.07 3.22
CA ALA A 379 34.83 -12.65 1.91
C ALA A 379 33.80 -12.29 0.83
N GLU A 380 32.51 -12.35 1.15
CA GLU A 380 31.41 -11.96 0.25
C GLU A 380 31.44 -10.46 -0.05
N CYS A 381 31.73 -9.61 0.95
CA CYS A 381 31.92 -8.18 0.74
C CYS A 381 33.11 -7.90 -0.16
N LYS A 382 34.26 -8.56 0.07
CA LYS A 382 35.47 -8.47 -0.79
C LYS A 382 35.22 -8.93 -2.22
N SER A 383 34.28 -9.85 -2.45
CA SER A 383 33.89 -10.29 -3.80
C SER A 383 32.93 -9.30 -4.51
N GLY A 384 32.62 -8.17 -3.88
CA GLY A 384 31.75 -7.12 -4.43
C GLY A 384 30.28 -7.27 -4.11
N LEU A 385 29.90 -8.17 -3.18
CA LEU A 385 28.52 -8.36 -2.76
C LEU A 385 28.13 -7.27 -1.76
N LEU A 386 27.57 -6.16 -2.24
CA LEU A 386 27.25 -4.96 -1.44
C LEU A 386 26.37 -5.26 -0.22
N ARG A 387 25.44 -6.23 -0.30
CA ARG A 387 24.61 -6.65 0.85
C ARG A 387 25.44 -7.20 2.01
N ALA A 388 26.56 -7.88 1.73
CA ALA A 388 27.45 -8.38 2.77
C ALA A 388 28.26 -7.25 3.41
N CYS A 389 28.68 -6.24 2.63
CA CYS A 389 29.29 -5.01 3.14
C CYS A 389 28.30 -4.24 4.05
N SER A 390 27.07 -4.10 3.62
CA SER A 390 26.01 -3.45 4.40
C SER A 390 25.72 -4.20 5.71
N ALA A 391 25.69 -5.54 5.70
CA ALA A 391 25.49 -6.34 6.90
C ALA A 391 26.61 -6.14 7.93
N ILE A 392 27.87 -6.03 7.46
CA ILE A 392 29.02 -5.71 8.31
C ILE A 392 28.87 -4.31 8.94
N LEU A 393 28.46 -3.32 8.15
CA LEU A 393 28.27 -1.94 8.63
C LEU A 393 27.12 -1.84 9.66
N VAL A 394 26.01 -2.55 9.40
CA VAL A 394 24.87 -2.64 10.34
C VAL A 394 25.27 -3.31 11.65
N ASP A 395 26.06 -4.39 11.59
CA ASP A 395 26.52 -5.09 12.80
C ASP A 395 27.53 -4.24 13.59
N ALA A 396 28.41 -3.49 12.90
CA ALA A 396 29.30 -2.50 13.51
C ALA A 396 28.55 -1.39 14.27
N SER A 397 27.27 -1.15 13.92
CA SER A 397 26.43 -0.13 14.53
C SER A 397 25.80 -0.55 15.89
N LYS A 398 25.88 -1.82 16.27
CA LYS A 398 25.30 -2.32 17.53
C LYS A 398 26.21 -2.01 18.72
N GLU A 399 25.61 -1.70 19.87
CA GLU A 399 26.33 -1.27 21.10
C GLU A 399 27.40 -2.27 21.60
N ASN A 400 27.31 -3.55 21.24
CA ASN A 400 28.24 -4.62 21.64
C ASN A 400 28.94 -5.27 20.43
N SER A 401 29.16 -4.52 19.35
CA SER A 401 29.78 -5.07 18.15
C SER A 401 31.26 -5.40 18.40
N SER A 402 31.63 -6.66 18.11
CA SER A 402 33.01 -7.15 18.17
C SER A 402 33.70 -7.15 16.81
N ILE A 403 33.25 -6.28 15.90
CA ILE A 403 33.78 -6.22 14.53
C ILE A 403 35.22 -5.68 14.54
N PRO A 404 36.20 -6.40 13.96
CA PRO A 404 37.57 -5.91 13.83
C PRO A 404 37.64 -4.66 12.95
N ARG A 405 38.48 -3.70 13.34
CA ARG A 405 38.61 -2.40 12.66
C ARG A 405 39.03 -2.51 11.20
N ASP A 406 39.92 -3.45 10.91
CA ASP A 406 40.41 -3.74 9.54
C ASP A 406 39.32 -4.23 8.59
N ALA A 407 38.34 -4.93 9.11
CA ALA A 407 37.20 -5.40 8.30
C ALA A 407 36.18 -4.29 8.05
N LEU A 408 36.01 -3.39 9.02
CA LEU A 408 35.22 -2.17 8.84
C LEU A 408 35.86 -1.27 7.78
N ASP A 409 37.17 -1.05 7.87
CA ASP A 409 37.94 -0.23 6.91
C ASP A 409 37.91 -0.82 5.50
N ASN A 410 37.99 -2.15 5.37
CA ASN A 410 37.86 -2.86 4.08
C ASN A 410 36.43 -2.72 3.50
N SER A 411 35.39 -2.83 4.35
CA SER A 411 33.99 -2.65 3.91
C SER A 411 33.75 -1.23 3.42
N ILE A 412 34.27 -0.25 4.11
CA ILE A 412 34.23 1.17 3.72
C ILE A 412 34.94 1.40 2.40
N LYS A 413 36.12 0.81 2.21
CA LYS A 413 36.93 0.92 0.98
C LYS A 413 36.16 0.34 -0.22
N LEU A 414 35.60 -0.86 -0.08
CA LEU A 414 34.84 -1.52 -1.14
C LEU A 414 33.55 -0.80 -1.49
N PHE A 415 32.91 -0.20 -0.49
CA PHE A 415 31.74 0.65 -0.71
C PHE A 415 32.10 1.90 -1.54
N LYS A 416 33.24 2.53 -1.27
CA LYS A 416 33.77 3.66 -2.05
C LYS A 416 34.09 3.30 -3.50
N GLU A 417 34.60 2.11 -3.73
CA GLU A 417 35.06 1.64 -5.04
C GLU A 417 33.92 1.02 -5.88
N SER A 418 32.73 0.81 -5.32
CA SER A 418 31.60 0.20 -6.02
C SER A 418 30.99 1.15 -7.05
N ASN A 419 30.94 0.73 -8.31
CA ASN A 419 30.27 1.45 -9.40
C ASN A 419 28.74 1.30 -9.40
N ALA A 420 28.19 0.43 -8.53
CA ALA A 420 26.75 0.16 -8.44
C ALA A 420 25.99 1.21 -7.59
N LEU A 421 26.70 2.08 -6.88
CA LEU A 421 26.14 3.14 -6.03
C LEU A 421 26.52 4.51 -6.59
N SER A 422 25.61 5.48 -6.48
CA SER A 422 25.96 6.87 -6.76
C SER A 422 27.03 7.36 -5.77
N ASP A 423 27.81 8.36 -6.15
CA ASP A 423 28.84 8.92 -5.28
C ASP A 423 28.22 9.51 -3.99
N GLN A 424 26.97 9.92 -4.07
CA GLN A 424 26.21 10.41 -2.92
C GLN A 424 25.85 9.27 -1.95
N ASP A 425 25.45 8.12 -2.46
CA ASP A 425 25.18 6.92 -1.64
C ASP A 425 26.45 6.38 -0.98
N LYS A 426 27.58 6.44 -1.69
CA LYS A 426 28.90 6.07 -1.15
C LYS A 426 29.33 6.97 0.01
N LEU A 427 29.08 8.28 -0.12
CA LEU A 427 29.40 9.26 0.93
C LEU A 427 28.56 9.00 2.20
N VAL A 428 27.29 8.73 2.05
CA VAL A 428 26.35 8.42 3.14
C VAL A 428 26.85 7.24 3.98
N PHE A 429 27.23 6.16 3.34
CA PHE A 429 27.74 4.98 4.05
C PHE A 429 29.11 5.20 4.69
N TYR A 430 29.95 6.01 4.07
CA TYR A 430 31.25 6.36 4.62
C TYR A 430 31.15 7.17 5.91
N ASP A 431 30.37 8.25 5.90
CA ASP A 431 30.23 9.14 7.04
C ASP A 431 29.52 8.46 8.22
N TYR A 432 28.54 7.61 7.93
CA TYR A 432 27.88 6.78 8.94
C TYR A 432 28.88 5.85 9.65
N SER A 433 29.72 5.17 8.90
CA SER A 433 30.74 4.27 9.44
C SER A 433 31.74 5.03 10.31
N MET A 434 32.13 6.24 9.88
CA MET A 434 33.06 7.09 10.62
C MET A 434 32.44 7.70 11.87
N SER A 435 31.16 8.10 11.84
CA SER A 435 30.46 8.68 12.99
C SER A 435 30.29 7.69 14.15
N LYS A 436 30.20 6.40 13.86
CA LYS A 436 30.12 5.34 14.90
C LYS A 436 31.46 5.02 15.54
N ILE A 437 32.57 5.25 14.83
CA ILE A 437 33.93 5.06 15.36
C ILE A 437 34.29 6.17 16.35
N LEU A 438 33.75 7.36 16.17
CA LEU A 438 34.03 8.58 16.96
C LEU A 438 32.97 8.84 18.04
N LYS A 439 32.35 7.89 18.72
CA LYS A 439 31.35 8.07 19.80
C LYS A 439 30.82 9.50 19.87
N PRO A 440 29.76 9.89 19.16
CA PRO A 440 29.10 11.16 19.40
C PRO A 440 28.57 11.17 20.83
N GLU A 441 28.70 12.26 21.55
CA GLU A 441 28.09 12.39 22.85
C GLU A 441 26.58 12.19 22.71
N LYS A 442 26.08 11.14 23.36
CA LYS A 442 24.68 10.68 23.28
C LYS A 442 23.68 11.82 23.55
N ASP A 443 24.02 12.68 24.46
CA ASP A 443 23.21 13.83 24.89
C ASP A 443 23.08 14.91 23.79
N LEU A 444 24.11 15.08 22.94
CA LEU A 444 24.07 16.06 21.85
C LEU A 444 23.16 15.58 20.74
N ALA A 445 23.21 14.28 20.44
CA ALA A 445 22.33 13.64 19.44
C ALA A 445 20.86 13.67 19.88
N GLU A 446 20.57 13.37 21.15
CA GLU A 446 19.22 13.45 21.72
C GLU A 446 18.64 14.89 21.72
N LYS A 447 19.48 15.89 22.07
CA LYS A 447 19.06 17.28 22.04
C LYS A 447 18.72 17.75 20.63
N PHE A 448 19.52 17.36 19.65
CA PHE A 448 19.33 17.76 18.26
C PHE A 448 18.14 17.04 17.60
N ILE A 449 17.94 15.75 17.90
CA ILE A 449 16.74 15.00 17.46
C ILE A 449 15.47 15.66 18.00
N LYS A 450 15.51 16.14 19.26
CA LYS A 450 14.38 16.85 19.87
C LYS A 450 14.11 18.20 19.21
N GLU A 451 15.15 18.93 18.82
CA GLU A 451 15.03 20.21 18.11
C GLU A 451 14.56 20.05 16.66
N LEU A 452 14.95 18.96 15.98
CA LEU A 452 14.50 18.63 14.60
C LEU A 452 13.05 18.14 14.54
N LEU A 453 12.61 17.35 15.53
CA LEU A 453 11.22 16.94 15.67
C LEU A 453 10.29 18.14 15.96
N LEU A 454 10.84 19.24 16.46
CA LEU A 454 10.11 20.51 16.71
C LEU A 454 10.12 21.46 15.50
N LYS A 455 11.07 21.32 14.57
CA LYS A 455 11.04 22.00 13.26
C LYS A 455 10.30 21.13 12.27
N GLU A 456 8.98 21.31 12.19
CA GLU A 456 8.17 20.68 11.13
C GLU A 456 8.77 20.99 9.76
N ASP A 457 9.19 19.96 9.03
CA ASP A 457 9.68 20.11 7.65
C ASP A 457 8.56 20.62 6.74
N GLN A 458 8.58 21.92 6.46
CA GLN A 458 7.58 22.58 5.64
C GLN A 458 7.61 22.10 4.18
N GLY A 459 8.77 21.65 3.68
CA GLY A 459 8.91 21.04 2.36
C GLY A 459 8.25 19.66 2.29
N ALA A 460 8.34 18.85 3.34
CA ALA A 460 7.62 17.58 3.44
C ALA A 460 6.12 17.79 3.51
N LYS A 461 5.65 18.79 4.28
CA LYS A 461 4.24 19.20 4.29
C LYS A 461 3.75 19.64 2.92
N LEU A 462 4.56 20.40 2.18
CA LEU A 462 4.22 20.82 0.82
C LEU A 462 4.05 19.62 -0.10
N ARG A 463 4.95 18.65 -0.07
CA ARG A 463 4.87 17.41 -0.86
C ARG A 463 3.63 16.60 -0.50
N ASP A 464 3.37 16.37 0.77
CA ASP A 464 2.20 15.63 1.25
C ASP A 464 0.88 16.28 0.79
N VAL A 465 0.78 17.60 0.91
CA VAL A 465 -0.41 18.35 0.46
C VAL A 465 -0.51 18.36 -1.08
N GLU A 466 0.60 18.47 -1.79
CA GLU A 466 0.62 18.39 -3.26
C GLU A 466 0.15 17.02 -3.75
N ASP A 467 0.63 15.94 -3.15
CA ASP A 467 0.21 14.57 -3.46
C ASP A 467 -1.29 14.37 -3.17
N LYS A 468 -1.77 14.86 -2.04
CA LYS A 468 -3.19 14.83 -1.69
C LYS A 468 -4.05 15.65 -2.66
N LEU A 469 -3.58 16.82 -3.11
CA LEU A 469 -4.30 17.70 -4.05
C LEU A 469 -4.15 17.27 -5.51
N SER A 470 -3.09 16.58 -5.88
CA SER A 470 -2.87 16.03 -7.23
C SER A 470 -3.61 14.71 -7.45
N SER A 471 -4.12 14.08 -6.38
CA SER A 471 -4.97 12.91 -6.48
C SER A 471 -6.21 13.24 -7.34
N PRO A 472 -6.48 12.51 -8.43
CA PRO A 472 -7.70 12.70 -9.25
C PRO A 472 -8.98 12.63 -8.41
N PHE A 473 -8.91 12.00 -7.25
CA PHE A 473 -9.99 11.84 -6.29
C PHE A 473 -10.38 13.14 -5.59
N ILE A 474 -9.44 14.07 -5.44
CA ILE A 474 -9.66 15.28 -4.68
C ILE A 474 -10.57 16.26 -5.42
N THR A 475 -10.57 16.24 -6.75
CA THR A 475 -11.55 17.00 -7.57
C THR A 475 -12.98 16.58 -7.26
N PHE A 476 -13.18 15.37 -6.77
CA PHE A 476 -14.47 14.78 -6.43
C PHE A 476 -14.82 14.85 -4.93
N GLN A 477 -13.93 15.35 -4.07
CA GLN A 477 -14.17 15.47 -2.62
C GLN A 477 -13.96 16.91 -2.17
N LYS A 478 -14.94 17.78 -2.46
CA LYS A 478 -14.86 19.22 -2.21
C LYS A 478 -14.45 19.57 -0.78
N ASP A 479 -15.00 18.88 0.22
CA ASP A 479 -14.66 19.12 1.63
C ASP A 479 -13.21 18.72 1.95
N LYS A 480 -12.73 17.59 1.40
CA LYS A 480 -11.33 17.19 1.57
C LYS A 480 -10.39 18.09 0.80
N LYS A 481 -10.77 18.50 -0.42
CA LYS A 481 -10.01 19.48 -1.19
C LYS A 481 -9.87 20.79 -0.41
N ASN A 482 -10.96 21.30 0.17
CA ASN A 482 -10.94 22.51 0.98
C ASN A 482 -10.06 22.34 2.23
N ASN A 483 -10.12 21.18 2.91
CA ASN A 483 -9.26 20.90 4.05
C ASN A 483 -7.77 20.88 3.66
N TYR A 484 -7.41 20.21 2.57
CA TYR A 484 -6.03 20.16 2.09
C TYR A 484 -5.55 21.52 1.56
N CYS A 485 -6.43 22.30 0.94
CA CYS A 485 -6.13 23.67 0.59
C CYS A 485 -5.88 24.54 1.84
N ASN A 486 -6.67 24.38 2.89
CA ASN A 486 -6.45 25.07 4.17
C ASN A 486 -5.14 24.63 4.86
N GLU A 487 -4.75 23.37 4.73
CA GLU A 487 -3.44 22.88 5.16
C GLU A 487 -2.32 23.50 4.33
N ALA A 488 -2.46 23.54 2.99
CA ALA A 488 -1.49 24.16 2.10
C ALA A 488 -1.24 25.63 2.44
N LEU A 489 -2.29 26.39 2.70
CA LEU A 489 -2.18 27.83 3.00
C LEU A 489 -1.54 28.13 4.37
N LYS A 490 -1.42 27.15 5.24
CA LYS A 490 -0.73 27.26 6.55
C LYS A 490 0.76 26.89 6.48
N ILE A 491 1.24 26.42 5.33
CA ILE A 491 2.64 26.04 5.15
C ILE A 491 3.49 27.30 5.12
N ASP A 492 4.51 27.37 5.97
CA ASP A 492 5.49 28.43 5.95
C ASP A 492 6.48 28.22 4.79
N SER A 493 6.38 29.09 3.78
CA SER A 493 7.20 29.04 2.58
C SER A 493 8.47 29.89 2.63
N THR A 494 8.80 30.46 3.78
CA THR A 494 9.89 31.41 3.95
C THR A 494 11.23 30.83 3.52
N ASN A 495 11.47 29.57 3.85
CA ASN A 495 12.73 28.86 3.61
C ASN A 495 12.70 27.93 2.38
N PHE A 496 11.67 28.04 1.53
CA PHE A 496 11.57 27.20 0.33
C PHE A 496 12.62 27.54 -0.71
N ASN A 497 13.17 26.52 -1.37
CA ASN A 497 14.00 26.68 -2.56
C ASN A 497 13.15 27.15 -3.76
N GLN A 498 13.77 27.43 -4.90
CA GLN A 498 13.05 27.97 -6.07
C GLN A 498 12.00 27.02 -6.63
N ASP A 499 12.24 25.71 -6.61
CA ASP A 499 11.28 24.70 -7.09
C ASP A 499 10.09 24.58 -6.14
N GLU A 500 10.34 24.49 -4.84
CA GLU A 500 9.30 24.46 -3.82
C GLU A 500 8.44 25.73 -3.83
N LYS A 501 9.05 26.91 -4.01
CA LYS A 501 8.31 28.17 -4.18
C LYS A 501 7.39 28.14 -5.39
N ARG A 502 7.84 27.58 -6.53
CA ARG A 502 7.02 27.42 -7.73
C ARG A 502 5.85 26.46 -7.49
N ARG A 503 6.11 25.32 -6.84
CA ARG A 503 5.10 24.33 -6.50
C ARG A 503 4.08 24.87 -5.52
N PHE A 504 4.54 25.52 -4.46
CA PHE A 504 3.67 26.18 -3.47
C PHE A 504 2.79 27.26 -4.10
N LEU A 505 3.34 28.10 -4.99
CA LEU A 505 2.58 29.14 -5.70
C LEU A 505 1.49 28.53 -6.58
N LYS A 506 1.78 27.42 -7.26
CA LYS A 506 0.80 26.69 -8.08
C LYS A 506 -0.36 26.16 -7.23
N ILE A 507 -0.04 25.57 -6.07
CA ILE A 507 -1.04 25.03 -5.14
C ILE A 507 -1.88 26.16 -4.55
N SER A 508 -1.25 27.21 -4.01
CA SER A 508 -1.94 28.33 -3.38
C SER A 508 -2.86 29.07 -4.38
N THR A 509 -2.44 29.22 -5.64
CA THR A 509 -3.26 29.81 -6.70
C THR A 509 -4.49 28.93 -7.03
N ASN A 510 -4.33 27.62 -7.02
CA ASN A 510 -5.43 26.68 -7.28
C ASN A 510 -6.40 26.56 -6.09
N CYS A 511 -5.91 26.81 -4.88
CA CYS A 511 -6.70 26.79 -3.66
C CYS A 511 -7.43 28.10 -3.35
N SER A 512 -6.99 29.21 -3.98
CA SER A 512 -7.61 30.52 -3.81
C SER A 512 -8.76 30.78 -4.80
N LYS A 513 -8.99 29.86 -5.71
CA LYS A 513 -10.12 29.83 -6.66
C LYS A 513 -11.23 28.90 -6.18
#